data_1e7662876b5e4430b109c08b6ca3ad2e
#
_entry.id   1e7662876b5e4430b109c08b6ca3ad2e
#
_cell.length_a   1.000
_cell.length_b   1.000
_cell.length_c   1.000
_cell.angle_alpha   90.00
_cell.angle_beta   90.00
_cell.angle_gamma   90.00
#
_symmetry.space_group_name_H-M   'P 1'
#
loop_
_entity.id
_entity.type
_entity.pdbx_description
1 polymer ?
#
loop_
_entity_poly.entity_id
_entity_poly.type
_entity_poly.pdbx_seq_one_letter_code
_entity_poly.pdbx_strand_id
1 'polypeptide(L)'
;MIDVRQGIGMTSARTRDRLVQRLRDQGIRDKAVLEQIRTVPRHLFVDEALASRAYEDTALPIGLGQTISQPYVVARMTEALLDGFEGEKVLEVGTGCGYQTAVLAPLEKRIWTIER
;
A
#
# COMPACT_ATOMS: atom_id res chain seq x y z
N MET A 1 -9.75 20.37 -12.85
CA MET A 1 -8.79 20.24 -11.73
C MET A 1 -8.41 18.78 -11.57
N ILE A 2 -7.11 18.49 -11.48
CA ILE A 2 -6.62 17.13 -11.30
C ILE A 2 -6.68 16.76 -9.81
N ASP A 3 -7.34 15.65 -9.49
CA ASP A 3 -7.34 15.13 -8.13
C ASP A 3 -5.96 14.52 -7.84
N VAL A 4 -5.27 15.07 -6.84
CA VAL A 4 -3.93 14.60 -6.46
C VAL A 4 -3.89 13.12 -6.09
N ARG A 5 -5.02 12.55 -5.65
CA ARG A 5 -5.11 11.12 -5.34
C ARG A 5 -5.08 10.27 -6.60
N GLN A 6 -5.58 10.77 -7.71
CA GLN A 6 -5.58 10.05 -8.98
C GLN A 6 -4.22 10.12 -9.67
N GLY A 7 -3.51 11.23 -9.49
CA GLY A 7 -2.19 11.41 -10.04
C GLY A 7 -2.14 11.62 -11.54
N ILE A 8 -0.96 11.91 -12.03
CA ILE A 8 -0.63 12.03 -13.46
C ILE A 8 0.74 11.41 -13.69
N GLY A 9 1.05 11.07 -14.96
CA GLY A 9 2.36 10.50 -15.29
C GLY A 9 2.64 9.24 -14.47
N MET A 10 3.74 9.25 -13.71
CA MET A 10 4.18 8.10 -12.93
C MET A 10 3.31 7.80 -11.70
N THR A 11 2.35 8.66 -11.39
CA THR A 11 1.38 8.42 -10.30
C THR A 11 -0.03 8.15 -10.84
N SER A 12 -0.18 8.00 -12.15
CA SER A 12 -1.46 7.82 -12.82
C SER A 12 -2.06 6.44 -12.58
N ALA A 13 -3.35 6.31 -12.89
CA ALA A 13 -4.04 5.02 -12.86
C ALA A 13 -3.34 3.97 -13.72
N ARG A 14 -2.82 4.37 -14.86
CA ARG A 14 -2.10 3.46 -15.77
C ARG A 14 -0.84 2.88 -15.10
N THR A 15 -0.08 3.72 -14.40
CA THR A 15 1.11 3.28 -13.68
C THR A 15 0.75 2.34 -12.54
N ARG A 16 -0.34 2.65 -11.82
CA ARG A 16 -0.84 1.79 -10.74
C ARG A 16 -1.31 0.44 -11.26
N ASP A 17 -1.97 0.42 -12.40
CA ASP A 17 -2.42 -0.83 -13.02
C ASP A 17 -1.24 -1.71 -13.42
N ARG A 18 -0.13 -1.12 -13.86
CA ARG A 18 1.10 -1.87 -14.16
C ARG A 18 1.67 -2.49 -12.90
N LEU A 19 1.66 -1.76 -11.79
CA LEU A 19 2.12 -2.31 -10.51
C LEU A 19 1.23 -3.49 -10.10
N VAL A 20 -0.08 -3.34 -10.19
CA VAL A 20 -1.02 -4.43 -9.85
C VAL A 20 -0.74 -5.66 -10.72
N GLN A 21 -0.53 -5.47 -12.02
CA GLN A 21 -0.23 -6.58 -12.92
C GLN A 21 1.08 -7.28 -12.53
N ARG A 22 2.09 -6.49 -12.17
CA ARG A 22 3.36 -7.04 -11.70
C ARG A 22 3.18 -7.87 -10.44
N LEU A 23 2.36 -7.41 -9.49
CA LEU A 23 2.08 -8.16 -8.27
C LEU A 23 1.34 -9.47 -8.56
N ARG A 24 0.40 -9.46 -9.51
CA ARG A 24 -0.26 -10.69 -9.98
C ARG A 24 0.76 -11.66 -10.54
N ASP A 25 1.67 -11.18 -11.36
CA ASP A 25 2.71 -12.00 -11.97
C ASP A 25 3.63 -12.61 -10.90
N GLN A 26 3.76 -11.95 -9.76
CA GLN A 26 4.54 -12.42 -8.62
C GLN A 26 3.74 -13.34 -7.68
N GLY A 27 2.48 -13.61 -7.98
CA GLY A 27 1.68 -14.57 -7.24
C GLY A 27 0.64 -14.00 -6.28
N ILE A 28 0.45 -12.68 -6.22
CA ILE A 28 -0.61 -12.08 -5.41
C ILE A 28 -1.95 -12.34 -6.10
N ARG A 29 -2.88 -13.02 -5.41
CA ARG A 29 -4.15 -13.46 -5.98
C ARG A 29 -5.38 -12.81 -5.39
N ASP A 30 -5.30 -12.29 -4.17
CA ASP A 30 -6.44 -11.70 -3.50
C ASP A 30 -6.85 -10.40 -4.20
N LYS A 31 -8.04 -10.42 -4.79
CA LYS A 31 -8.54 -9.27 -5.58
C LYS A 31 -8.77 -8.04 -4.71
N ALA A 32 -9.21 -8.22 -3.47
CA ALA A 32 -9.43 -7.09 -2.57
C ALA A 32 -8.10 -6.41 -2.21
N VAL A 33 -7.06 -7.20 -1.98
CA VAL A 33 -5.71 -6.67 -1.72
C VAL A 33 -5.21 -5.88 -2.93
N LEU A 34 -5.30 -6.47 -4.12
CA LEU A 34 -4.86 -5.82 -5.36
C LEU A 34 -5.63 -4.51 -5.61
N GLU A 35 -6.92 -4.48 -5.31
CA GLU A 35 -7.73 -3.27 -5.45
C GLU A 35 -7.25 -2.17 -4.50
N GLN A 36 -6.87 -2.51 -3.28
CA GLN A 36 -6.33 -1.53 -2.34
C GLN A 36 -4.99 -0.97 -2.82
N ILE A 37 -4.10 -1.82 -3.36
CA ILE A 37 -2.84 -1.35 -3.94
C ILE A 37 -3.11 -0.38 -5.10
N ARG A 38 -4.15 -0.66 -5.90
CA ARG A 38 -4.51 0.19 -7.04
C ARG A 38 -5.09 1.54 -6.62
N THR A 39 -5.93 1.56 -5.59
CA THR A 39 -6.72 2.74 -5.23
C THR A 39 -6.11 3.60 -4.14
N VAL A 40 -5.39 3.03 -3.18
CA VAL A 40 -4.74 3.82 -2.13
C VAL A 40 -3.62 4.64 -2.76
N PRO A 41 -3.65 5.98 -2.61
CA PRO A 41 -2.69 6.85 -3.29
C PRO A 41 -1.32 6.82 -2.59
N ARG A 42 -0.54 5.77 -2.87
CA ARG A 42 0.77 5.55 -2.25
C ARG A 42 1.69 6.76 -2.39
N HIS A 43 1.59 7.50 -3.50
CA HIS A 43 2.43 8.67 -3.73
C HIS A 43 2.20 9.80 -2.72
N LEU A 44 1.08 9.80 -2.02
CA LEU A 44 0.81 10.79 -0.96
C LEU A 44 1.41 10.38 0.40
N PHE A 45 1.96 9.17 0.49
CA PHE A 45 2.57 8.64 1.72
C PHE A 45 4.10 8.77 1.71
N VAL A 46 4.67 9.29 0.64
CA VAL A 46 6.12 9.51 0.52
C VAL A 46 6.38 11.00 0.32
N ASP A 47 7.65 11.41 0.51
CA ASP A 47 8.08 12.76 0.21
C ASP A 47 7.76 13.09 -1.25
N GLU A 48 7.35 14.32 -1.53
CA GLU A 48 7.02 14.78 -2.87
C GLU A 48 8.14 14.52 -3.87
N ALA A 49 9.39 14.65 -3.43
CA ALA A 49 10.55 14.36 -4.26
C ALA A 49 10.61 12.91 -4.74
N LEU A 50 9.95 11.99 -4.04
CA LEU A 50 9.93 10.56 -4.37
C LEU A 50 8.60 10.11 -4.98
N ALA A 51 7.66 11.02 -5.18
CA ALA A 51 6.31 10.66 -5.66
C ALA A 51 6.35 9.91 -6.99
N SER A 52 7.25 10.29 -7.90
CA SER A 52 7.36 9.63 -9.21
C SER A 52 7.84 8.18 -9.12
N ARG A 53 8.40 7.77 -7.97
CA ARG A 53 8.88 6.42 -7.72
C ARG A 53 7.94 5.60 -6.84
N ALA A 54 6.83 6.19 -6.40
CA ALA A 54 5.94 5.58 -5.41
C ALA A 54 5.34 4.24 -5.86
N TYR A 55 5.18 4.04 -7.16
CA TYR A 55 4.57 2.83 -7.72
C TYR A 55 5.59 1.85 -8.30
N GLU A 56 6.87 2.08 -8.06
CA GLU A 56 7.88 1.06 -8.27
C GLU A 56 7.76 0.01 -7.16
N ASP A 57 8.03 -1.24 -7.48
CA ASP A 57 7.98 -2.31 -6.49
C ASP A 57 9.28 -2.32 -5.67
N THR A 58 9.46 -1.30 -4.84
CA THR A 58 10.64 -1.10 -4.02
C THR A 58 10.27 -0.36 -2.74
N ALA A 59 11.08 -0.52 -1.69
CA ALA A 59 10.96 0.29 -0.49
C ALA A 59 11.56 1.68 -0.75
N LEU A 60 10.99 2.69 -0.11
CA LEU A 60 11.47 4.07 -0.21
C LEU A 60 11.64 4.67 1.18
N PRO A 61 12.59 5.60 1.37
CA PRO A 61 12.75 6.26 2.66
C PRO A 61 11.58 7.18 2.99
N ILE A 62 11.20 7.23 4.28
CA ILE A 62 10.15 8.13 4.78
C ILE A 62 10.65 9.02 5.92
N GLY A 63 11.96 9.09 6.15
CA GLY A 63 12.55 9.86 7.21
C GLY A 63 12.83 9.06 8.47
N LEU A 64 13.61 9.61 9.38
CA LEU A 64 13.98 9.00 10.68
C LEU A 64 14.57 7.59 10.53
N GLY A 65 15.28 7.33 9.41
CA GLY A 65 15.86 6.03 9.15
C GLY A 65 14.86 4.93 8.83
N GLN A 66 13.60 5.29 8.56
CA GLN A 66 12.53 4.34 8.26
C GLN A 66 12.20 4.32 6.77
N THR A 67 11.48 3.30 6.34
CA THR A 67 11.04 3.14 4.97
C THR A 67 9.55 2.81 4.90
N ILE A 68 8.91 3.17 3.77
CA ILE A 68 7.65 2.57 3.37
C ILE A 68 8.00 1.25 2.71
N SER A 69 7.34 0.18 3.11
CA SER A 69 7.65 -1.15 2.60
C SER A 69 7.36 -1.28 1.11
N GLN A 70 8.12 -2.12 0.43
CA GLN A 70 7.91 -2.49 -0.97
C GLN A 70 6.47 -2.96 -1.18
N PRO A 71 5.79 -2.53 -2.27
CA PRO A 71 4.40 -2.93 -2.52
C PRO A 71 4.15 -4.43 -2.47
N TYR A 72 5.05 -5.25 -3.01
CA TYR A 72 4.90 -6.71 -2.92
C TYR A 72 4.83 -7.18 -1.47
N VAL A 73 5.68 -6.64 -0.60
CA VAL A 73 5.69 -7.02 0.82
C VAL A 73 4.37 -6.65 1.48
N VAL A 74 3.89 -5.42 1.24
CA VAL A 74 2.59 -4.98 1.77
C VAL A 74 1.47 -5.90 1.29
N ALA A 75 1.43 -6.17 0.00
CA ALA A 75 0.39 -7.03 -0.60
C ALA A 75 0.45 -8.46 -0.05
N ARG A 76 1.65 -9.04 0.03
CA ARG A 76 1.82 -10.42 0.49
C ARG A 76 1.47 -10.57 1.96
N MET A 77 1.89 -9.63 2.79
CA MET A 77 1.56 -9.66 4.22
C MET A 77 0.06 -9.50 4.44
N THR A 78 -0.58 -8.59 3.70
CA THR A 78 -2.03 -8.39 3.78
C THR A 78 -2.78 -9.63 3.32
N GLU A 79 -2.37 -10.22 2.20
CA GLU A 79 -2.96 -11.45 1.68
C GLU A 79 -2.85 -12.59 2.70
N ALA A 80 -1.67 -12.75 3.30
CA ALA A 80 -1.44 -13.78 4.31
C ALA A 80 -2.31 -13.56 5.56
N LEU A 81 -2.47 -12.30 5.96
CA LEU A 81 -3.31 -11.95 7.10
C LEU A 81 -4.77 -12.32 6.85
N LEU A 82 -5.26 -12.07 5.63
CA LEU A 82 -6.66 -12.32 5.28
C LEU A 82 -6.96 -13.78 4.99
N ASP A 83 -5.94 -14.59 4.69
CA ASP A 83 -6.10 -15.98 4.29
C ASP A 83 -6.62 -16.83 5.46
N GLY A 84 -7.86 -17.29 5.34
CA GLY A 84 -8.49 -18.11 6.36
C GLY A 84 -8.82 -17.38 7.66
N PHE A 85 -8.64 -16.07 7.69
CA PHE A 85 -8.89 -15.27 8.89
C PHE A 85 -10.14 -14.41 8.70
N GLU A 86 -11.13 -14.67 9.53
CA GLU A 86 -12.35 -13.86 9.58
C GLU A 86 -12.30 -12.89 10.77
N GLY A 87 -11.11 -12.44 11.11
CA GLY A 87 -10.89 -11.56 12.24
C GLY A 87 -11.53 -10.20 12.03
N GLU A 88 -12.10 -9.70 13.10
CA GLU A 88 -12.72 -8.38 13.10
C GLU A 88 -11.75 -7.30 13.54
N LYS A 89 -10.61 -7.71 14.12
CA LYS A 89 -9.69 -6.81 14.81
C LYS A 89 -8.26 -7.12 14.42
N VAL A 90 -7.52 -6.07 14.06
CA VAL A 90 -6.11 -6.17 13.72
C VAL A 90 -5.34 -5.15 14.54
N LEU A 91 -4.20 -5.57 15.08
CA LEU A 91 -3.25 -4.66 15.70
C LEU A 91 -2.04 -4.54 14.79
N GLU A 92 -1.76 -3.31 14.37
CA GLU A 92 -0.54 -3.00 13.63
C GLU A 92 0.48 -2.37 14.56
N VAL A 93 1.69 -2.94 14.59
CA VAL A 93 2.81 -2.37 15.32
C VAL A 93 3.76 -1.75 14.30
N GLY A 94 4.06 -0.47 14.47
CA GLY A 94 4.90 0.27 13.53
C GLY A 94 4.09 0.90 12.40
N THR A 95 3.30 1.91 12.74
CA THR A 95 2.46 2.63 11.77
C THR A 95 3.25 3.23 10.62
N GLY A 96 4.45 3.72 10.90
CA GLY A 96 5.27 4.40 9.91
C GLY A 96 4.55 5.58 9.30
N CYS A 97 4.47 5.62 7.97
CA CYS A 97 3.76 6.68 7.25
C CYS A 97 2.24 6.43 7.16
N GLY A 98 1.76 5.27 7.60
CA GLY A 98 0.34 4.94 7.58
C GLY A 98 -0.13 4.23 6.30
N TYR A 99 0.76 3.92 5.37
CA TYR A 99 0.37 3.29 4.11
C TYR A 99 -0.24 1.90 4.32
N GLN A 100 0.42 1.04 5.11
CA GLN A 100 -0.11 -0.30 5.42
C GLN A 100 -1.46 -0.19 6.12
N THR A 101 -1.61 0.78 7.03
CA THR A 101 -2.88 1.03 7.72
C THR A 101 -3.97 1.40 6.71
N ALA A 102 -3.65 2.27 5.75
CA ALA A 102 -4.60 2.69 4.72
C ALA A 102 -5.03 1.53 3.82
N VAL A 103 -4.12 0.60 3.53
CA VAL A 103 -4.44 -0.60 2.74
C VAL A 103 -5.34 -1.55 3.53
N LEU A 104 -5.06 -1.73 4.81
CA LEU A 104 -5.80 -2.67 5.67
C LEU A 104 -7.18 -2.15 6.08
N ALA A 105 -7.32 -0.85 6.33
CA ALA A 105 -8.52 -0.29 6.94
C ALA A 105 -9.83 -0.68 6.24
N PRO A 106 -9.92 -0.63 4.89
CA PRO A 106 -11.15 -1.05 4.22
C PRO A 106 -11.42 -2.55 4.26
N LEU A 107 -10.40 -3.35 4.59
CA LEU A 107 -10.48 -4.82 4.55
C LEU A 107 -10.79 -5.44 5.91
N GLU A 108 -10.70 -4.65 6.98
CA GLU A 108 -10.91 -5.12 8.35
C GLU A 108 -11.92 -4.24 9.07
N LYS A 109 -12.66 -4.83 10.00
CA LYS A 109 -13.67 -4.07 10.77
C LYS A 109 -13.05 -3.09 11.73
N ARG A 110 -11.94 -3.44 12.36
CA ARG A 110 -11.23 -2.58 13.29
C ARG A 110 -9.74 -2.77 13.17
N ILE A 111 -9.03 -1.65 13.14
CA ILE A 111 -7.58 -1.62 13.19
C ILE A 111 -7.15 -0.73 14.34
N TRP A 112 -6.22 -1.23 15.14
CA TRP A 112 -5.45 -0.41 16.06
C TRP A 112 -4.04 -0.37 15.53
N THR A 113 -3.45 0.81 15.50
CA THR A 113 -2.09 0.99 15.03
C THR A 113 -1.30 1.79 16.05
N ILE A 114 -0.08 1.36 16.33
CA ILE A 114 0.80 2.04 17.27
C ILE A 114 2.15 2.31 16.62
N GLU A 115 2.71 3.48 16.93
CA GLU A 115 4.02 3.90 16.46
C GLU A 115 4.86 4.36 17.64
N ARG A 116 6.14 4.14 17.50
CA ARG A 116 7.12 4.49 18.51
C ARG A 116 7.44 5.99 18.56
#